data_31c61ca4bf311a80af5566cc946173ba
#
_entry.id   31c61ca4bf311a80af5566cc946173ba
#
_cell.length_a   1.000
_cell.length_b   1.000
_cell.length_c   1.000
_cell.angle_alpha   90.00
_cell.angle_beta   90.00
_cell.angle_gamma   90.00
#
_symmetry.space_group_name_H-M   'P 1'
#
loop_
_entity.id
_entity.type
_entity.pdbx_description
1 polymer ?
#
loop_
_entity_poly.entity_id
_entity_poly.type
_entity_poly.pdbx_seq_one_letter_code
_entity_poly.pdbx_strand_id
1 'polypeptide(L)'
;MSELNISSELLQVSAEVQQALKNNQPIVALESTIISHGMPFPENAQTALEVEETIRRQGAVPATIAIIHGVMKVGLSREEIELLGREGHNVTKVSR
;
A
#
# COMPACT_ATOMS: atom_id res chain seq x y z
N MET A 1 3.96 1.45 -23.96
CA MET A 1 4.46 1.18 -23.83
C MET A 1 4.96 0.54 -23.23
N SER A 2 4.86 0.24 -23.27
CA SER A 2 5.31 -0.57 -22.78
C SER A 2 6.49 -0.52 -22.46
N GLU A 3 6.90 0.21 -22.59
CA GLU A 3 7.94 0.27 -22.28
C GLU A 3 8.21 0.22 -21.04
N LEU A 4 7.51 0.47 -20.31
CA LEU A 4 7.67 0.27 -19.08
C LEU A 4 7.40 -1.05 -18.82
N ASN A 5 8.05 -1.89 -19.14
CA ASN A 5 7.80 -3.15 -18.94
C ASN A 5 8.24 -3.67 -17.71
N ILE A 6 7.79 -3.12 -16.63
CA ILE A 6 8.00 -3.72 -15.36
C ILE A 6 7.23 -4.98 -15.34
N SER A 7 7.88 -6.06 -15.09
CA SER A 7 7.24 -7.35 -15.05
C SER A 7 6.15 -7.36 -14.00
N SER A 8 5.05 -8.00 -14.28
CA SER A 8 3.98 -8.14 -13.28
C SER A 8 4.46 -8.93 -12.06
N GLU A 9 5.58 -9.61 -12.17
CA GLU A 9 6.18 -10.27 -11.03
C GLU A 9 6.82 -9.30 -10.07
N LEU A 10 7.16 -8.09 -10.53
CA LEU A 10 7.82 -7.08 -9.73
C LEU A 10 6.90 -5.93 -9.35
N LEU A 11 5.73 -5.86 -9.94
CA LEU A 11 4.78 -4.80 -9.66
C LEU A 11 3.37 -5.36 -9.62
N GLN A 12 2.68 -5.13 -8.53
CA GLN A 12 1.29 -5.54 -8.40
C GLN A 12 0.46 -4.35 -7.96
N VAL A 13 -0.61 -4.09 -8.70
CA VAL A 13 -1.54 -3.00 -8.40
C VAL A 13 -2.85 -3.63 -7.95
N SER A 14 -3.39 -3.21 -6.82
CA SER A 14 -4.60 -3.81 -6.28
C SER A 14 -5.78 -3.58 -7.21
N ALA A 15 -6.78 -4.43 -7.10
CA ALA A 15 -7.99 -4.30 -7.91
C ALA A 15 -8.67 -2.95 -7.63
N GLU A 16 -8.67 -2.51 -6.38
CA GLU A 16 -9.27 -1.24 -6.02
C GLU A 16 -8.58 -0.07 -6.73
N VAL A 17 -7.25 -0.08 -6.76
CA VAL A 17 -6.50 0.99 -7.42
C VAL A 17 -6.68 0.92 -8.94
N GLN A 18 -6.68 -0.29 -9.50
CA GLN A 18 -6.90 -0.43 -10.94
C GLN A 18 -8.28 0.10 -11.33
N GLN A 19 -9.29 -0.19 -10.52
CA GLN A 19 -10.63 0.28 -10.78
C GLN A 19 -10.70 1.81 -10.70
N ALA A 20 -10.00 2.40 -9.73
CA ALA A 20 -9.97 3.84 -9.58
C ALA A 20 -9.32 4.51 -10.78
N LEU A 21 -8.24 3.93 -11.28
CA LEU A 21 -7.58 4.46 -12.46
C LEU A 21 -8.51 4.40 -13.67
N LYS A 22 -9.24 3.30 -13.80
CA LYS A 22 -10.13 3.14 -14.92
C LYS A 22 -11.30 4.13 -14.86
N ASN A 23 -11.75 4.46 -13.66
CA ASN A 23 -12.89 5.33 -13.46
C ASN A 23 -12.52 6.78 -13.21
N ASN A 24 -11.25 7.13 -13.34
CA ASN A 24 -10.77 8.47 -13.09
C ASN A 24 -11.11 8.97 -11.68
N GLN A 25 -11.05 8.08 -10.71
CA GLN A 25 -11.26 8.47 -9.33
C GLN A 25 -9.96 8.98 -8.72
N PRO A 26 -10.01 9.93 -7.79
CA PRO A 26 -8.78 10.40 -7.16
C PRO A 26 -8.14 9.29 -6.33
N ILE A 27 -6.83 9.21 -6.40
CA ILE A 27 -6.05 8.21 -5.69
C ILE A 27 -5.05 8.93 -4.81
N VAL A 28 -4.96 8.51 -3.55
CA VAL A 28 -4.00 9.08 -2.61
C VAL A 28 -2.96 8.02 -2.31
N ALA A 29 -1.73 8.27 -2.71
CA ALA A 29 -0.63 7.35 -2.44
C ALA A 29 -0.14 7.54 -1.02
N LEU A 30 0.07 6.46 -0.31
CA LEU A 30 0.51 6.49 1.08
C LEU A 30 1.80 5.70 1.21
N GLU A 31 2.76 6.28 1.91
CA GLU A 31 3.99 5.59 2.19
C GLU A 31 3.76 4.60 3.32
N SER A 32 4.50 3.51 3.33
CA SER A 32 4.27 2.45 4.31
C SER A 32 5.23 2.48 5.49
N THR A 33 6.08 3.48 5.60
CA THR A 33 7.07 3.52 6.67
C THR A 33 6.42 3.50 8.05
N ILE A 34 5.31 4.22 8.23
CA ILE A 34 4.67 4.26 9.52
C ILE A 34 4.14 2.89 9.93
N ILE A 35 3.77 2.07 8.95
CA ILE A 35 3.31 0.72 9.25
C ILE A 35 4.49 -0.14 9.71
N SER A 36 5.57 -0.11 8.95
CA SER A 36 6.65 -1.05 9.19
C SER A 36 7.62 -0.58 10.25
N HIS A 37 7.73 0.72 10.49
CA HIS A 37 8.79 1.23 11.38
C HIS A 37 8.33 2.33 12.34
N GLY A 38 7.09 2.76 12.27
CA GLY A 38 6.65 3.92 13.03
C GLY A 38 6.08 3.61 14.40
N MET A 39 5.36 2.55 14.54
CA MET A 39 4.68 2.20 15.78
C MET A 39 4.70 0.70 15.97
N PRO A 40 4.49 0.21 17.19
CA PRO A 40 4.43 -1.24 17.39
C PRO A 40 3.13 -1.83 16.84
N PHE A 41 3.15 -3.09 16.58
CA PHE A 41 1.96 -3.84 16.19
C PHE A 41 1.14 -4.10 17.48
N PRO A 42 -0.18 -4.00 17.46
CA PRO A 42 -1.02 -3.84 16.25
C PRO A 42 -1.41 -2.39 15.96
N GLU A 43 -0.96 -1.43 16.75
CA GLU A 43 -1.36 -0.03 16.55
C GLU A 43 -0.96 0.48 15.18
N ASN A 44 0.20 0.06 14.68
CA ASN A 44 0.67 0.49 13.37
C ASN A 44 -0.31 0.07 12.28
N ALA A 45 -0.76 -1.17 12.31
CA ALA A 45 -1.71 -1.66 11.30
C ALA A 45 -3.07 -1.00 11.45
N GLN A 46 -3.52 -0.83 12.69
CA GLN A 46 -4.82 -0.20 12.94
C GLN A 46 -4.83 1.24 12.45
N THR A 47 -3.75 1.98 12.71
CA THR A 47 -3.66 3.36 12.26
C THR A 47 -3.66 3.43 10.73
N ALA A 48 -2.94 2.54 10.06
CA ALA A 48 -2.92 2.54 8.61
C ALA A 48 -4.31 2.26 8.04
N LEU A 49 -5.03 1.32 8.63
CA LEU A 49 -6.37 1.00 8.15
C LEU A 49 -7.34 2.16 8.40
N GLU A 50 -7.18 2.87 9.51
CA GLU A 50 -8.02 4.03 9.79
C GLU A 50 -7.76 5.17 8.82
N VAL A 51 -6.50 5.39 8.48
CA VAL A 51 -6.16 6.41 7.50
C VAL A 51 -6.77 6.07 6.14
N GLU A 52 -6.67 4.80 5.74
CA GLU A 52 -7.28 4.38 4.48
C GLU A 52 -8.79 4.58 4.48
N GLU A 53 -9.42 4.23 5.60
CA GLU A 53 -10.87 4.39 5.69
C GLU A 53 -11.28 5.86 5.62
N THR A 54 -10.50 6.74 6.24
CA THR A 54 -10.77 8.17 6.19
C THR A 54 -10.68 8.68 4.76
N ILE A 55 -9.69 8.21 4.01
CA ILE A 55 -9.53 8.61 2.61
C ILE A 55 -10.73 8.14 1.79
N ARG A 56 -11.18 6.91 2.01
CA ARG A 56 -12.34 6.40 1.28
C ARG A 56 -13.60 7.20 1.58
N ARG A 57 -13.76 7.64 2.83
CA ARG A 57 -14.93 8.47 3.19
C ARG A 57 -14.91 9.82 2.52
N GLN A 58 -13.73 10.30 2.13
CA GLN A 58 -13.60 11.57 1.42
C GLN A 58 -13.79 11.40 -0.09
N GLY A 59 -14.06 10.19 -0.55
CA GLY A 59 -14.31 9.96 -1.97
C GLY A 59 -13.08 9.63 -2.78
N ALA A 60 -11.96 9.36 -2.13
CA ALA A 60 -10.73 9.00 -2.83
C ALA A 60 -10.38 7.55 -2.52
N VAL A 61 -9.45 7.00 -3.29
CA VAL A 61 -9.01 5.63 -3.12
C VAL A 61 -7.60 5.63 -2.56
N PRO A 62 -7.36 5.03 -1.40
CA PRO A 62 -6.01 4.99 -0.84
C PRO A 62 -5.18 3.93 -1.56
N ALA A 63 -3.92 4.26 -1.80
CA ALA A 63 -2.98 3.33 -2.41
C ALA A 63 -1.73 3.30 -1.55
N THR A 64 -1.71 2.44 -0.54
CA THR A 64 -0.53 2.26 0.29
C THR A 64 0.49 1.47 -0.50
N ILE A 65 1.71 1.96 -0.56
CA ILE A 65 2.75 1.38 -1.40
C ILE A 65 3.81 0.75 -0.51
N ALA A 66 4.17 -0.48 -0.82
CA ALA A 66 5.21 -1.18 -0.07
C ALA A 66 5.90 -2.19 -0.97
N ILE A 67 7.11 -2.58 -0.61
CA ILE A 67 7.80 -3.69 -1.26
C ILE A 67 7.73 -4.87 -0.32
N ILE A 68 7.06 -5.93 -0.76
CA ILE A 68 6.89 -7.14 0.03
C ILE A 68 7.46 -8.29 -0.77
N HIS A 69 8.44 -8.98 -0.19
CA HIS A 69 9.12 -10.10 -0.86
C HIS A 69 9.61 -9.73 -2.25
N GLY A 70 10.19 -8.54 -2.37
CA GLY A 70 10.76 -8.10 -3.64
C GLY A 70 9.77 -7.59 -4.66
N VAL A 71 8.48 -7.54 -4.32
CA VAL A 71 7.45 -7.08 -5.23
C VAL A 71 6.93 -5.73 -4.76
N MET A 72 6.93 -4.74 -5.64
CA MET A 72 6.33 -3.46 -5.32
C MET A 72 4.83 -3.57 -5.43
N LYS A 73 4.13 -3.29 -4.35
CA LYS A 73 2.68 -3.37 -4.32
C LYS A 73 2.11 -1.97 -4.20
N VAL A 74 1.17 -1.65 -5.08
CA VAL A 74 0.48 -0.36 -5.07
C VAL A 74 -0.96 -0.64 -4.67
N GLY A 75 -1.28 -0.35 -3.43
CA GLY A 75 -2.55 -0.76 -2.83
C GLY A 75 -2.37 -2.08 -2.12
N LEU A 76 -2.54 -2.08 -0.82
CA LEU A 76 -2.37 -3.28 0.00
C LEU A 76 -3.72 -3.79 0.49
N SER A 77 -3.85 -5.09 0.60
CA SER A 77 -5.00 -5.68 1.26
C SER A 77 -4.87 -5.49 2.76
N ARG A 78 -5.96 -5.72 3.49
CA ARG A 78 -5.92 -5.67 4.94
C ARG A 78 -4.89 -6.64 5.49
N GLU A 79 -4.84 -7.84 4.93
CA GLU A 79 -3.88 -8.86 5.37
C GLU A 79 -2.45 -8.41 5.14
N GLU A 80 -2.20 -7.72 4.02
CA GLU A 80 -0.87 -7.22 3.73
C GLU A 80 -0.47 -6.10 4.68
N ILE A 81 -1.41 -5.23 5.04
CA ILE A 81 -1.13 -4.18 6.02
C ILE A 81 -0.80 -4.82 7.37
N GLU A 82 -1.54 -5.83 7.76
CA GLU A 82 -1.28 -6.53 9.03
C GLU A 82 0.07 -7.24 8.99
N LEU A 83 0.41 -7.84 7.86
CA LEU A 83 1.71 -8.47 7.70
C LEU A 83 2.84 -7.47 7.89
N LEU A 84 2.73 -6.30 7.25
CA LEU A 84 3.73 -5.26 7.41
C LEU A 84 3.82 -4.81 8.87
N GLY A 85 2.69 -4.72 9.54
CA GLY A 85 2.68 -4.31 10.94
C GLY A 85 3.42 -5.30 11.82
N ARG A 86 3.18 -6.60 11.59
CA ARG A 86 3.81 -7.63 12.42
C ARG A 86 5.28 -7.78 12.13
N GLU A 87 5.66 -7.64 10.86
CA GLU A 87 7.01 -7.96 10.44
C GLU A 87 7.77 -6.77 9.87
N GLY A 88 7.44 -5.60 10.36
CA GLY A 88 7.95 -4.38 9.76
C GLY A 88 9.46 -4.30 9.70
N HIS A 89 10.14 -4.82 10.70
CA HIS A 89 11.58 -4.73 10.71
C HIS A 89 12.23 -5.68 9.71
N ASN A 90 11.45 -6.59 9.12
CA ASN A 90 11.96 -7.51 8.11
C ASN A 90 11.59 -7.08 6.70
N VAL A 91 10.98 -5.92 6.54
CA VAL A 91 10.49 -5.46 5.24
C VAL A 91 11.33 -4.28 4.78
N THR A 92 11.65 -4.25 3.48
CA THR A 92 12.43 -3.16 2.92
C THR A 92 11.60 -1.87 2.87
N LYS A 93 12.20 -0.77 3.32
CA LYS A 93 11.52 0.50 3.24
C LYS A 93 11.50 1.01 1.81
N VAL A 94 10.35 1.48 1.40
CA VAL A 94 10.22 2.02 0.05
C VAL A 94 10.98 3.32 -0.10
N SER A 95 11.04 4.11 0.95
CA SER A 95 11.61 5.42 0.87
C SER A 95 13.12 5.45 0.94
N ARG A 96 13.75 4.32 0.96
CA ARG A 96 15.18 4.35 0.98
C ARG A 96 15.76 4.93 -0.27
#